data_052a1e6ba44d5b0800889e4c347624d0
#
_entry.id   052a1e6ba44d5b0800889e4c347624d0
#
_cell.length_a   1.000
_cell.length_b   1.000
_cell.length_c   1.000
_cell.angle_alpha   90.00
_cell.angle_beta   90.00
_cell.angle_gamma   90.00
#
_symmetry.space_group_name_H-M   'P 1'
#
loop_
_entity.id
_entity.type
_entity.pdbx_description
1 polymer ?
#
loop_
_entity_poly.entity_id
_entity_poly.type
_entity_poly.pdbx_seq_one_letter_code
_entity_poly.pdbx_strand_id
1 'polypeptide(L)'
;MSQKTANPAVLGLSGFALTTLVLSAINAGLVSDSNAVLGLAAFYGGLAQIVTALYEYKAGNTFGYLAFFTYGAFWEWFFTTILLINLHVIGASPAIGTVLIAFGIFTFIMWIATFKLNWACLLYTSPSPRD
;
A
#
# COMPACT_ATOMS: atom_id res chain seq x y z
N MET A 1 -19.59 13.42 -24.66
CA MET A 1 -19.80 12.38 -23.63
C MET A 1 -18.56 12.30 -22.76
N SER A 2 -18.66 12.68 -21.50
CA SER A 2 -17.55 12.48 -20.54
C SER A 2 -17.42 10.97 -20.31
N GLN A 3 -16.33 10.38 -20.75
CA GLN A 3 -16.03 8.97 -20.41
C GLN A 3 -15.89 8.89 -18.90
N LYS A 4 -16.73 8.07 -18.25
CA LYS A 4 -16.54 7.73 -16.84
C LYS A 4 -15.23 6.95 -16.72
N THR A 5 -14.21 7.56 -16.17
CA THR A 5 -12.98 6.85 -15.83
C THR A 5 -13.25 5.86 -14.69
N ALA A 6 -12.61 4.69 -14.74
CA ALA A 6 -12.70 3.72 -13.64
C ALA A 6 -12.14 4.31 -12.34
N ASN A 7 -12.64 3.83 -11.19
CA ASN A 7 -12.12 4.24 -9.90
C ASN A 7 -10.75 3.61 -9.65
N PRO A 8 -9.66 4.39 -9.58
CA PRO A 8 -8.31 3.85 -9.40
C PRO A 8 -8.10 3.18 -8.03
N ALA A 9 -8.81 3.63 -6.98
CA ALA A 9 -8.67 3.09 -5.65
C ALA A 9 -8.96 1.58 -5.56
N VAL A 10 -9.79 1.04 -6.44
CA VAL A 10 -10.07 -0.41 -6.48
C VAL A 10 -8.79 -1.21 -6.71
N LEU A 11 -7.95 -0.78 -7.64
CA LEU A 11 -6.66 -1.43 -7.91
C LEU A 11 -5.71 -1.31 -6.70
N GLY A 12 -5.57 -0.11 -6.16
CA GLY A 12 -4.67 0.14 -5.03
C GLY A 12 -5.06 -0.63 -3.77
N LEU A 13 -6.34 -0.67 -3.45
CA LEU A 13 -6.86 -1.43 -2.31
C LEU A 13 -6.67 -2.94 -2.50
N SER A 14 -6.88 -3.45 -3.72
CA SER A 14 -6.66 -4.87 -4.03
C SER A 14 -5.19 -5.25 -3.89
N GLY A 15 -4.28 -4.42 -4.40
CA GLY A 15 -2.84 -4.61 -4.27
C GLY A 15 -2.40 -4.62 -2.81
N PHE A 16 -2.88 -3.66 -2.03
CA PHE A 16 -2.64 -3.61 -0.59
C PHE A 16 -3.18 -4.86 0.12
N ALA A 17 -4.44 -5.20 -0.10
CA ALA A 17 -5.12 -6.28 0.62
C ALA A 17 -4.48 -7.65 0.37
N LEU A 18 -4.21 -8.00 -0.89
CA LEU A 18 -3.66 -9.31 -1.24
C LEU A 18 -2.21 -9.45 -0.77
N THR A 19 -1.39 -8.42 -0.93
CA THR A 19 0.00 -8.44 -0.46
C THR A 19 0.08 -8.54 1.07
N THR A 20 -0.76 -7.76 1.76
CA THR A 20 -0.85 -7.81 3.23
C THR A 20 -1.36 -9.16 3.73
N LEU A 21 -2.32 -9.76 3.06
CA LEU A 21 -2.85 -11.08 3.40
C LEU A 21 -1.75 -12.14 3.35
N VAL A 22 -0.96 -12.18 2.29
CA VAL A 22 0.14 -13.15 2.15
C VAL A 22 1.22 -12.91 3.21
N LEU A 23 1.63 -11.66 3.45
CA LEU A 23 2.60 -11.34 4.50
C LEU A 23 2.07 -11.72 5.89
N SER A 24 0.79 -11.48 6.15
CA SER A 24 0.15 -11.86 7.41
C SER A 24 0.13 -13.37 7.62
N ALA A 25 -0.12 -14.15 6.57
CA ALA A 25 -0.06 -15.61 6.64
C ALA A 25 1.36 -16.12 6.95
N ILE A 26 2.39 -15.49 6.37
CA ILE A 26 3.79 -15.77 6.68
C ILE A 26 4.08 -15.45 8.16
N ASN A 27 3.72 -14.26 8.61
CA ASN A 27 3.95 -13.81 9.99
C ASN A 27 3.20 -14.66 11.03
N ALA A 28 2.04 -15.20 10.65
CA ALA A 28 1.26 -16.13 11.49
C ALA A 28 1.81 -17.57 11.48
N GLY A 29 2.87 -17.85 10.70
CA GLY A 29 3.45 -19.18 10.58
C GLY A 29 2.63 -20.16 9.74
N LEU A 30 1.63 -19.68 9.00
CA LEU A 30 0.82 -20.51 8.09
C LEU A 30 1.56 -20.84 6.80
N VAL A 31 2.52 -20.02 6.42
CA VAL A 31 3.39 -20.19 5.26
C VAL A 31 4.84 -20.09 5.73
N SER A 32 5.64 -21.11 5.45
CA SER A 32 7.03 -21.19 5.93
C SER A 32 8.02 -20.41 5.04
N ASP A 33 7.69 -20.21 3.76
CA ASP A 33 8.56 -19.51 2.81
C ASP A 33 8.25 -18.01 2.78
N SER A 34 9.14 -17.23 3.38
CA SER A 34 9.03 -15.77 3.38
C SER A 34 9.23 -15.12 2.00
N ASN A 35 9.77 -15.85 1.03
CA ASN A 35 9.96 -15.33 -0.32
C ASN A 35 8.64 -15.26 -1.11
N ALA A 36 7.62 -15.99 -0.67
CA ALA A 36 6.31 -16.02 -1.36
C ALA A 36 5.68 -14.65 -1.55
N VAL A 37 5.95 -13.68 -0.65
CA VAL A 37 5.40 -12.32 -0.73
C VAL A 37 6.22 -11.39 -1.62
N LEU A 38 7.46 -11.70 -1.96
CA LEU A 38 8.36 -10.73 -2.60
C LEU A 38 7.87 -10.25 -3.97
N GLY A 39 7.39 -11.15 -4.81
CA GLY A 39 6.83 -10.75 -6.10
C GLY A 39 5.58 -9.88 -5.98
N LEU A 40 4.70 -10.20 -5.02
CA LEU A 40 3.54 -9.36 -4.72
C LEU A 40 3.95 -7.99 -4.16
N ALA A 41 4.95 -7.96 -3.28
CA ALA A 41 5.46 -6.73 -2.70
C ALA A 41 6.01 -5.78 -3.78
N ALA A 42 6.80 -6.31 -4.74
CA ALA A 42 7.34 -5.50 -5.83
C ALA A 42 6.27 -4.99 -6.80
N PHE A 43 5.36 -5.86 -7.25
CA PHE A 43 4.50 -5.53 -8.38
C PHE A 43 3.08 -5.13 -7.97
N TYR A 44 2.51 -5.73 -6.96
CA TYR A 44 1.11 -5.50 -6.63
C TYR A 44 0.95 -4.60 -5.39
N GLY A 45 1.61 -4.89 -4.30
CA GLY A 45 1.68 -3.99 -3.15
C GLY A 45 2.44 -2.70 -3.48
N GLY A 46 3.54 -2.79 -4.22
CA GLY A 46 4.40 -1.67 -4.62
C GLY A 46 3.91 -0.95 -5.86
N LEU A 47 4.31 -1.42 -7.02
CA LEU A 47 4.11 -0.71 -8.29
C LEU A 47 2.64 -0.39 -8.58
N ALA A 48 1.71 -1.32 -8.40
CA ALA A 48 0.30 -1.06 -8.69
C ALA A 48 -0.30 0.02 -7.77
N GLN A 49 0.10 0.09 -6.51
CA GLN A 49 -0.33 1.18 -5.63
C GLN A 49 0.28 2.53 -6.04
N ILE A 50 1.55 2.58 -6.46
CA ILE A 50 2.18 3.81 -6.97
C ILE A 50 1.44 4.30 -8.22
N VAL A 51 1.14 3.40 -9.16
CA VAL A 51 0.34 3.73 -10.35
C VAL A 51 -1.05 4.24 -9.94
N THR A 52 -1.72 3.59 -9.01
CA THR A 52 -3.00 4.04 -8.46
C THR A 52 -2.90 5.46 -7.91
N ALA A 53 -1.85 5.75 -7.14
CA ALA A 53 -1.63 7.07 -6.57
C ALA A 53 -1.56 8.17 -7.64
N LEU A 54 -0.91 7.91 -8.77
CA LEU A 54 -0.83 8.87 -9.88
C LEU A 54 -2.21 9.16 -10.49
N TYR A 55 -3.08 8.17 -10.55
CA TYR A 55 -4.46 8.36 -11.02
C TYR A 55 -5.33 9.07 -9.98
N GLU A 56 -5.14 8.78 -8.68
CA GLU A 56 -5.79 9.51 -7.59
C GLU A 56 -5.38 10.99 -7.58
N TYR A 57 -4.10 11.27 -7.83
CA TYR A 57 -3.62 12.65 -7.99
C TYR A 57 -4.35 13.36 -9.13
N LYS A 58 -4.46 12.72 -10.30
CA LYS A 58 -5.20 13.27 -11.45
C LYS A 58 -6.69 13.46 -11.16
N ALA A 59 -7.27 12.61 -10.33
CA ALA A 59 -8.66 12.71 -9.90
C ALA A 59 -8.88 13.78 -8.80
N GLY A 60 -7.81 14.41 -8.30
CA GLY A 60 -7.89 15.41 -7.23
C GLY A 60 -8.12 14.79 -5.83
N ASN A 61 -7.92 13.49 -5.67
CA ASN A 61 -8.04 12.82 -4.39
C ASN A 61 -6.70 12.82 -3.64
N THR A 62 -6.45 13.89 -2.88
CA THR A 62 -5.20 14.06 -2.12
C THR A 62 -4.98 12.95 -1.09
N PHE A 63 -6.03 12.49 -0.42
CA PHE A 63 -5.92 11.42 0.57
C PHE A 63 -5.50 10.10 -0.08
N GLY A 64 -6.18 9.69 -1.16
CA GLY A 64 -5.85 8.50 -1.93
C GLY A 64 -4.44 8.57 -2.53
N TYR A 65 -4.08 9.70 -3.11
CA TYR A 65 -2.73 9.94 -3.62
C TYR A 65 -1.67 9.70 -2.55
N LEU A 66 -1.80 10.35 -1.39
CA LEU A 66 -0.85 10.24 -0.30
C LEU A 66 -0.78 8.79 0.23
N ALA A 67 -1.94 8.17 0.47
CA ALA A 67 -2.01 6.82 1.02
C ALA A 67 -1.38 5.80 0.08
N PHE A 68 -1.83 5.73 -1.17
CA PHE A 68 -1.36 4.72 -2.12
C PHE A 68 0.10 4.91 -2.51
N PHE A 69 0.57 6.16 -2.64
CA PHE A 69 1.98 6.39 -2.94
C PHE A 69 2.87 5.94 -1.77
N THR A 70 2.50 6.31 -0.55
CA THR A 70 3.30 6.00 0.64
C THR A 70 3.32 4.50 0.92
N TYR A 71 2.18 3.81 0.84
CA TYR A 71 2.15 2.36 1.04
C TYR A 71 2.77 1.60 -0.13
N GLY A 72 2.66 2.10 -1.36
CA GLY A 72 3.38 1.54 -2.49
C GLY A 72 4.89 1.63 -2.30
N ALA A 73 5.39 2.79 -1.88
CA ALA A 73 6.81 2.99 -1.56
C ALA A 73 7.27 2.09 -0.39
N PHE A 74 6.41 1.87 0.62
CA PHE A 74 6.67 0.91 1.69
C PHE A 74 6.90 -0.51 1.14
N TRP A 75 6.07 -0.99 0.24
CA TRP A 75 6.21 -2.32 -0.33
C TRP A 75 7.46 -2.45 -1.20
N GLU A 76 7.84 -1.40 -1.96
CA GLU A 76 9.10 -1.37 -2.71
C GLU A 76 10.32 -1.39 -1.77
N TRP A 77 10.28 -0.63 -0.68
CA TRP A 77 11.30 -0.68 0.36
C TRP A 77 11.39 -2.08 0.98
N PHE A 78 10.25 -2.67 1.34
CA PHE A 78 10.19 -4.01 1.93
C PHE A 78 10.80 -5.05 0.98
N PHE A 79 10.34 -5.08 -0.28
CA PHE A 79 10.87 -5.97 -1.30
C PHE A 79 12.39 -5.81 -1.45
N THR A 80 12.87 -4.58 -1.65
CA THR A 80 14.29 -4.29 -1.86
C THR A 80 15.13 -4.71 -0.66
N THR A 81 14.67 -4.40 0.55
CA THR A 81 15.38 -4.74 1.79
C THR A 81 15.52 -6.25 1.96
N ILE A 82 14.43 -7.00 1.82
CA ILE A 82 14.47 -8.46 1.94
C ILE A 82 15.31 -9.09 0.83
N LEU A 83 15.20 -8.60 -0.40
CA LEU A 83 16.01 -9.08 -1.51
C LEU A 83 17.52 -8.88 -1.23
N LEU A 84 17.93 -7.70 -0.77
CA LEU A 84 19.33 -7.40 -0.47
C LEU A 84 19.87 -8.26 0.70
N ILE A 85 19.03 -8.55 1.70
CA ILE A 85 19.39 -9.46 2.80
C ILE A 85 19.58 -10.88 2.25
N ASN A 86 18.66 -11.37 1.42
CA ASN A 86 18.75 -12.71 0.83
C ASN A 86 19.96 -12.87 -0.10
N LEU A 87 20.36 -11.80 -0.78
CA LEU A 87 21.56 -11.75 -1.61
C LEU A 87 22.85 -11.51 -0.81
N HIS A 88 22.77 -11.44 0.52
CA HIS A 88 23.89 -11.16 1.42
C HIS A 88 24.64 -9.84 1.13
N VAL A 89 23.96 -8.88 0.50
CA VAL A 89 24.51 -7.53 0.26
C VAL A 89 24.47 -6.67 1.51
N ILE A 90 23.41 -6.81 2.31
CA ILE A 90 23.25 -6.16 3.61
C ILE A 90 22.90 -7.20 4.68
N GLY A 91 23.26 -6.91 5.93
CA GLY A 91 22.86 -7.73 7.08
C GLY A 91 21.46 -7.37 7.57
N ALA A 92 20.74 -8.33 8.13
CA ALA A 92 19.54 -8.04 8.91
C ALA A 92 19.93 -7.22 10.14
N SER A 93 19.22 -6.10 10.35
CA SER A 93 19.50 -5.17 11.45
C SER A 93 18.22 -4.79 12.19
N PRO A 94 18.26 -4.66 13.53
CA PRO A 94 17.15 -4.10 14.30
C PRO A 94 16.72 -2.70 13.83
N ALA A 95 17.59 -1.95 13.17
CA ALA A 95 17.30 -0.64 12.60
C ALA A 95 16.19 -0.69 11.52
N ILE A 96 15.97 -1.84 10.89
CA ILE A 96 14.82 -2.07 9.99
C ILE A 96 13.50 -1.82 10.73
N GLY A 97 13.44 -2.14 12.02
CA GLY A 97 12.27 -1.89 12.86
C GLY A 97 11.91 -0.41 12.99
N THR A 98 12.87 0.50 12.86
CA THR A 98 12.59 1.95 12.92
C THR A 98 11.74 2.42 11.74
N VAL A 99 11.92 1.81 10.58
CA VAL A 99 11.08 2.08 9.39
C VAL A 99 9.65 1.61 9.65
N LEU A 100 9.48 0.42 10.24
CA LEU A 100 8.15 -0.10 10.59
C LEU A 100 7.44 0.81 11.60
N ILE A 101 8.16 1.33 12.58
CA ILE A 101 7.62 2.30 13.55
C ILE A 101 7.18 3.59 12.85
N ALA A 102 8.01 4.13 11.95
CA ALA A 102 7.67 5.34 11.20
C ALA A 102 6.39 5.15 10.36
N PHE A 103 6.27 4.03 9.66
CA PHE A 103 5.05 3.69 8.91
C PHE A 103 3.85 3.41 9.82
N GLY A 104 4.07 2.85 11.01
CA GLY A 104 3.04 2.70 12.04
C GLY A 104 2.48 4.05 12.48
N ILE A 105 3.34 5.04 12.74
CA ILE A 105 2.94 6.41 13.07
C ILE A 105 2.19 7.05 11.90
N PHE A 106 2.68 6.91 10.67
CA PHE A 106 1.99 7.40 9.47
C PHE A 106 0.59 6.78 9.35
N THR A 107 0.48 5.47 9.51
CA THR A 107 -0.79 4.74 9.47
C THR A 107 -1.77 5.25 10.53
N PHE A 108 -1.27 5.50 11.74
CA PHE A 108 -2.10 6.05 12.83
C PHE A 108 -2.63 7.45 12.50
N ILE A 109 -1.78 8.32 11.94
CA ILE A 109 -2.19 9.66 11.50
C ILE A 109 -3.24 9.56 10.39
N MET A 110 -3.03 8.70 9.39
CA MET A 110 -3.98 8.47 8.31
C MET A 110 -5.30 7.91 8.81
N TRP A 111 -5.26 7.01 9.80
CA TRP A 111 -6.47 6.49 10.42
C TRP A 111 -7.27 7.60 11.12
N ILE A 112 -6.62 8.48 11.89
CA ILE A 112 -7.31 9.65 12.48
C ILE A 112 -7.90 10.54 11.39
N ALA A 113 -7.20 10.76 10.29
CA ALA A 113 -7.68 11.57 9.18
C ALA A 113 -8.95 10.99 8.54
N THR A 114 -9.13 9.66 8.55
CA THR A 114 -10.35 9.02 8.02
C THR A 114 -11.61 9.40 8.77
N PHE A 115 -11.54 9.79 10.06
CA PHE A 115 -12.71 10.24 10.80
C PHE A 115 -13.31 11.55 10.27
N LYS A 116 -12.52 12.32 9.51
CA LYS A 116 -12.99 13.52 8.81
C LYS A 116 -13.60 13.23 7.44
N LEU A 117 -13.40 12.00 6.93
CA LEU A 117 -13.99 11.56 5.69
C LEU A 117 -15.38 10.99 5.99
N ASN A 118 -16.34 11.23 5.09
CA ASN A 118 -17.65 10.62 5.20
C ASN A 118 -17.51 9.09 5.18
N TRP A 119 -18.28 8.39 6.03
CA TRP A 119 -18.35 6.94 6.07
C TRP A 119 -18.59 6.31 4.68
N ALA A 120 -19.32 7.01 3.80
CA ALA A 120 -19.48 6.61 2.40
C ALA A 120 -18.15 6.60 1.63
N CYS A 121 -17.22 7.52 1.91
CA CYS A 121 -15.89 7.53 1.30
C CYS A 121 -14.98 6.42 1.83
N LEU A 122 -15.25 5.93 3.04
CA LEU A 122 -14.52 4.84 3.67
C LEU A 122 -14.97 3.46 3.17
N LEU A 123 -16.29 3.29 2.98
CA LEU A 123 -16.90 2.02 2.58
C LEU A 123 -17.17 1.94 1.08
N TYR A 124 -17.40 3.08 0.46
CA TYR A 124 -17.65 3.21 -0.96
C TYR A 124 -16.65 4.21 -1.52
N THR A 125 -15.67 3.73 -2.23
CA THR A 125 -14.86 4.55 -3.13
C THR A 125 -15.73 4.99 -4.30
N SER A 126 -16.89 5.56 -3.98
CA SER A 126 -17.78 6.12 -4.97
C SER A 126 -17.17 7.43 -5.45
N PRO A 127 -16.99 7.63 -6.75
CA PRO A 127 -16.68 8.96 -7.24
C PRO A 127 -17.78 9.89 -6.75
N SER A 128 -17.39 11.01 -6.13
CA SER A 128 -18.32 12.10 -5.90
C SER A 128 -19.07 12.37 -7.22
N PRO A 129 -20.38 12.43 -7.24
CA PRO A 129 -21.07 12.93 -8.40
C PRO A 129 -20.61 14.39 -8.56
N ARG A 130 -19.66 14.62 -9.44
CA ARG A 130 -19.42 15.96 -10.00
C ARG A 130 -20.36 16.05 -11.18
N ASP A 131 -21.37 16.81 -10.95
CA ASP A 131 -22.26 17.30 -11.98
C ASP A 131 -21.46 18.01 -13.09
#